data_af5536b5500702e094dc878fa89863a3
#
_entry.id   af5536b5500702e094dc878fa89863a3
#
_cell.length_a   1.000
_cell.length_b   1.000
_cell.length_c   1.000
_cell.angle_alpha   90.00
_cell.angle_beta   90.00
_cell.angle_gamma   90.00
#
_symmetry.space_group_name_H-M   'P 1'
#
loop_
_entity.id
_entity.type
_entity.pdbx_description
1 polymer ?
#
loop_
_entity_poly.entity_id
_entity_poly.type
_entity_poly.pdbx_seq_one_letter_code
_entity_poly.pdbx_strand_id
1 'polypeptide(L)'
;MGRLMWPINTRKKSKIVKRKFQNRKLEWDDAKEIKQDIDEIIKVLDFPHIDSSRIFCFRTFGSKSRSYARIWAMPKIFQRALNIRPAYVIEVLSKYYDNLDEDSKKKVLIHELLHIPRNFSGALVPHRLRHRHLQSEVNKLFAQYRKLSS
;
A
#
# COMPACT_ATOMS: atom_id res chain seq x y z
N MET A 1 41.75 25.41 23.35
CA MET A 1 41.84 23.94 23.52
C MET A 1 40.62 23.27 22.89
N GLY A 2 40.83 22.70 21.71
CA GLY A 2 39.73 22.08 20.95
C GLY A 2 39.42 20.70 21.50
N ARG A 3 38.16 20.48 21.88
CA ARG A 3 37.63 19.12 22.13
C ARG A 3 37.52 18.39 20.79
N LEU A 4 38.36 17.39 20.58
CA LEU A 4 38.19 16.41 19.51
C LEU A 4 36.90 15.65 19.75
N MET A 5 35.85 15.93 18.94
CA MET A 5 34.69 15.12 18.88
C MET A 5 34.97 13.88 18.03
N TRP A 6 34.89 12.70 18.64
CA TRP A 6 34.94 11.43 17.93
C TRP A 6 33.69 11.28 17.06
N PRO A 7 33.81 10.82 15.79
CA PRO A 7 32.66 10.60 14.96
C PRO A 7 31.85 9.46 15.55
N ILE A 8 30.61 9.76 15.90
CA ILE A 8 29.60 8.75 16.32
C ILE A 8 29.45 7.76 15.18
N ASN A 9 29.78 6.49 15.43
CA ASN A 9 29.73 5.43 14.44
C ASN A 9 28.28 5.15 14.01
N THR A 10 27.81 5.91 13.02
CA THR A 10 26.46 5.81 12.47
C THR A 10 26.13 4.43 11.87
N ARG A 11 27.17 3.67 11.46
CA ARG A 11 27.02 2.30 10.95
C ARG A 11 26.48 1.30 11.98
N LYS A 12 26.84 1.47 13.28
CA LYS A 12 26.31 0.60 14.35
C LYS A 12 24.83 0.85 14.62
N LYS A 13 24.39 2.12 14.63
CA LYS A 13 22.96 2.46 14.80
C LYS A 13 22.10 1.91 13.68
N SER A 14 22.53 2.01 12.43
CA SER A 14 21.78 1.49 11.29
C SER A 14 21.64 -0.04 11.29
N LYS A 15 22.69 -0.76 11.73
CA LYS A 15 22.64 -2.24 11.87
C LYS A 15 21.71 -2.69 13.00
N ILE A 16 21.68 -1.96 14.13
CA ILE A 16 20.80 -2.28 15.26
C ILE A 16 19.34 -2.02 14.90
N VAL A 17 19.05 -0.93 14.22
CA VAL A 17 17.69 -0.63 13.73
C VAL A 17 17.25 -1.69 12.71
N LYS A 18 18.11 -2.06 11.75
CA LYS A 18 17.81 -3.13 10.78
C LYS A 18 17.59 -4.48 11.46
N ARG A 19 18.36 -4.85 12.50
CA ARG A 19 18.16 -6.09 13.26
C ARG A 19 16.84 -6.09 14.05
N LYS A 20 16.45 -4.96 14.67
CA LYS A 20 15.13 -4.84 15.33
C LYS A 20 13.97 -5.07 14.37
N PHE A 21 14.06 -4.56 13.14
CA PHE A 21 13.04 -4.79 12.11
C PHE A 21 13.03 -6.24 11.60
N GLN A 22 14.18 -6.91 11.53
CA GLN A 22 14.27 -8.27 10.99
C GLN A 22 13.73 -9.36 11.93
N ASN A 23 13.68 -9.12 13.24
CA ASN A 23 13.22 -10.08 14.25
C ASN A 23 11.83 -9.75 14.83
N ARG A 24 11.12 -8.75 14.26
CA ARG A 24 9.78 -8.43 14.71
C ARG A 24 8.81 -9.51 14.24
N LYS A 25 7.96 -9.99 15.12
CA LYS A 25 6.85 -10.89 14.79
C LYS A 25 5.94 -10.21 13.76
N LEU A 26 5.33 -11.01 12.88
CA LEU A 26 4.34 -10.51 11.93
C LEU A 26 3.13 -9.96 12.68
N GLU A 27 2.83 -8.71 12.47
CA GLU A 27 1.73 -7.97 13.13
C GLU A 27 1.02 -7.07 12.12
N TRP A 28 -0.27 -6.89 12.32
CA TRP A 28 -1.10 -5.98 11.53
C TRP A 28 -1.76 -4.96 12.46
N ASP A 29 -1.60 -3.70 12.14
CA ASP A 29 -2.30 -2.60 12.80
C ASP A 29 -3.31 -1.98 11.82
N ASP A 30 -4.46 -1.55 12.34
CA ASP A 30 -5.40 -0.76 11.55
C ASP A 30 -4.70 0.51 11.05
N ALA A 31 -4.83 0.77 9.74
CA ALA A 31 -4.21 1.92 9.09
C ALA A 31 -5.26 2.93 8.64
N LYS A 32 -5.79 3.71 9.60
CA LYS A 32 -6.83 4.71 9.34
C LYS A 32 -6.39 5.77 8.34
N GLU A 33 -5.13 6.21 8.42
CA GLU A 33 -4.55 7.20 7.51
C GLU A 33 -4.45 6.68 6.07
N ILE A 34 -4.11 5.40 5.90
CA ILE A 34 -4.10 4.75 4.59
C ILE A 34 -5.52 4.63 4.03
N LYS A 35 -6.49 4.30 4.89
CA LYS A 35 -7.90 4.25 4.50
C LYS A 35 -8.40 5.61 4.03
N GLN A 36 -8.03 6.70 4.72
CA GLN A 36 -8.36 8.06 4.31
C GLN A 36 -7.75 8.41 2.96
N ASP A 37 -6.48 8.06 2.73
CA ASP A 37 -5.81 8.24 1.44
C ASP A 37 -6.49 7.47 0.32
N ILE A 38 -6.89 6.22 0.56
CA ILE A 38 -7.62 5.38 -0.40
C ILE A 38 -8.98 6.01 -0.73
N ASP A 39 -9.74 6.44 0.26
CA ASP A 39 -11.06 7.04 0.07
C ASP A 39 -10.95 8.35 -0.73
N GLU A 40 -9.93 9.16 -0.45
CA GLU A 40 -9.65 10.38 -1.21
C GLU A 40 -9.29 10.08 -2.68
N ILE A 41 -8.40 9.12 -2.91
CA ILE A 41 -8.00 8.71 -4.27
C ILE A 41 -9.22 8.23 -5.07
N ILE A 42 -10.05 7.36 -4.48
CA ILE A 42 -11.26 6.84 -5.12
C ILE A 42 -12.20 7.97 -5.51
N LYS A 43 -12.38 8.95 -4.63
CA LYS A 43 -13.24 10.11 -4.85
C LYS A 43 -12.68 11.04 -5.93
N VAL A 44 -11.42 11.43 -5.81
CA VAL A 44 -10.76 12.40 -6.71
C VAL A 44 -10.61 11.85 -8.12
N LEU A 45 -10.23 10.58 -8.26
CA LEU A 45 -10.08 9.93 -9.56
C LEU A 45 -11.38 9.35 -10.12
N ASP A 46 -12.47 9.47 -9.39
CA ASP A 46 -13.79 8.96 -9.77
C ASP A 46 -13.74 7.49 -10.22
N PHE A 47 -13.49 6.59 -9.25
CA PHE A 47 -13.52 5.15 -9.43
C PHE A 47 -14.90 4.58 -9.03
N PRO A 48 -15.94 4.68 -9.87
CA PRO A 48 -17.32 4.32 -9.49
C PRO A 48 -17.51 2.82 -9.25
N HIS A 49 -16.60 2.00 -9.78
CA HIS A 49 -16.66 0.54 -9.63
C HIS A 49 -16.10 0.05 -8.28
N ILE A 50 -15.47 0.93 -7.49
CA ILE A 50 -14.90 0.57 -6.20
C ILE A 50 -15.82 1.02 -5.08
N ASP A 51 -16.35 0.06 -4.33
CA ASP A 51 -17.05 0.32 -3.07
C ASP A 51 -16.02 0.55 -1.96
N SER A 52 -15.75 1.80 -1.64
CA SER A 52 -14.74 2.16 -0.63
C SER A 52 -15.07 1.63 0.77
N SER A 53 -16.36 1.42 1.08
CA SER A 53 -16.80 0.83 2.35
C SER A 53 -16.38 -0.64 2.50
N ARG A 54 -15.98 -1.28 1.39
CA ARG A 54 -15.54 -2.67 1.32
C ARG A 54 -14.03 -2.80 1.10
N ILE A 55 -13.28 -1.71 1.27
CA ILE A 55 -11.80 -1.69 1.27
C ILE A 55 -11.31 -1.52 2.69
N PHE A 56 -10.52 -2.47 3.17
CA PHE A 56 -9.92 -2.48 4.49
C PHE A 56 -8.41 -2.26 4.39
N CYS A 57 -7.85 -1.44 5.26
CA CYS A 57 -6.44 -1.05 5.18
C CYS A 57 -5.70 -1.39 6.46
N PHE A 58 -4.55 -2.04 6.31
CA PHE A 58 -3.67 -2.41 7.41
C PHE A 58 -2.24 -1.96 7.15
N ARG A 59 -1.52 -1.71 8.25
CA ARG A 59 -0.08 -1.55 8.25
C ARG A 59 0.57 -2.82 8.80
N THR A 60 1.47 -3.41 8.03
CA THR A 60 2.11 -4.68 8.35
C THR A 60 3.53 -4.46 8.83
N PHE A 61 3.86 -5.05 9.95
CA PHE A 61 5.19 -5.12 10.53
C PHE A 61 5.72 -6.55 10.52
N GLY A 62 7.05 -6.69 10.45
CA GLY A 62 7.69 -8.01 10.54
C GLY A 62 7.56 -8.89 9.30
N SER A 63 7.03 -8.37 8.19
CA SER A 63 6.96 -9.09 6.92
C SER A 63 8.36 -9.29 6.31
N LYS A 64 8.57 -10.45 5.69
CA LYS A 64 9.75 -10.75 4.88
C LYS A 64 9.63 -10.27 3.43
N SER A 65 8.45 -9.85 3.00
CA SER A 65 8.22 -9.30 1.66
C SER A 65 9.00 -8.00 1.47
N ARG A 66 9.44 -7.78 0.22
CA ARG A 66 10.11 -6.54 -0.20
C ARG A 66 9.16 -5.54 -0.87
N SER A 67 7.89 -5.87 -0.98
CA SER A 67 6.89 -4.99 -1.57
C SER A 67 6.63 -3.77 -0.68
N TYR A 68 6.18 -2.67 -1.28
CA TYR A 68 5.69 -1.51 -0.56
C TYR A 68 4.29 -1.72 0.00
N ALA A 69 3.42 -2.34 -0.79
CA ALA A 69 2.05 -2.66 -0.43
C ALA A 69 1.60 -3.94 -1.14
N ARG A 70 0.46 -4.46 -0.71
CA ARG A 70 -0.21 -5.62 -1.33
C ARG A 70 -1.72 -5.44 -1.23
N ILE A 71 -2.44 -5.88 -2.26
CA ILE A 71 -3.88 -6.06 -2.20
C ILE A 71 -4.23 -7.54 -2.18
N TRP A 72 -5.20 -7.90 -1.37
CA TRP A 72 -5.68 -9.26 -1.21
C TRP A 72 -7.04 -9.45 -1.87
N ALA A 73 -7.12 -10.52 -2.67
CA ALA A 73 -8.38 -11.00 -3.23
C ALA A 73 -9.25 -11.66 -2.16
N MET A 74 -10.55 -11.70 -2.43
CA MET A 74 -11.49 -12.52 -1.68
C MET A 74 -12.11 -13.55 -2.64
N PRO A 75 -11.63 -14.81 -2.62
CA PRO A 75 -12.15 -15.85 -3.48
C PRO A 75 -13.66 -16.05 -3.32
N LYS A 76 -14.37 -16.34 -4.42
CA LYS A 76 -15.83 -16.53 -4.39
C LYS A 76 -16.31 -17.62 -3.43
N ILE A 77 -15.48 -18.65 -3.23
CA ILE A 77 -15.81 -19.72 -2.29
C ILE A 77 -15.95 -19.20 -0.85
N PHE A 78 -15.09 -18.24 -0.44
CA PHE A 78 -15.20 -17.59 0.87
C PHE A 78 -16.43 -16.68 0.95
N GLN A 79 -16.72 -15.94 -0.11
CA GLN A 79 -17.93 -15.10 -0.17
C GLN A 79 -19.19 -15.95 0.04
N ARG A 80 -19.26 -17.11 -0.61
CA ARG A 80 -20.38 -18.04 -0.47
C ARG A 80 -20.41 -18.70 0.91
N ALA A 81 -19.29 -19.22 1.39
CA ALA A 81 -19.20 -19.91 2.67
C ALA A 81 -19.58 -19.01 3.86
N LEU A 82 -19.13 -17.76 3.83
CA LEU A 82 -19.35 -16.78 4.89
C LEU A 82 -20.60 -15.92 4.66
N ASN A 83 -21.27 -16.07 3.50
CA ASN A 83 -22.39 -15.24 3.10
C ASN A 83 -22.13 -13.74 3.19
N ILE A 84 -21.02 -13.31 2.61
CA ILE A 84 -20.58 -11.92 2.60
C ILE A 84 -20.33 -11.42 1.17
N ARG A 85 -20.52 -10.12 0.99
CA ARG A 85 -20.20 -9.45 -0.27
C ARG A 85 -18.70 -9.35 -0.52
N PRO A 86 -18.25 -9.19 -1.77
CA PRO A 86 -16.84 -8.94 -2.07
C PRO A 86 -16.26 -7.79 -1.25
N ALA A 87 -15.02 -7.97 -0.82
CA ALA A 87 -14.21 -6.97 -0.17
C ALA A 87 -12.75 -7.15 -0.57
N TYR A 88 -11.93 -6.15 -0.31
CA TYR A 88 -10.49 -6.20 -0.52
C TYR A 88 -9.76 -5.71 0.72
N VAL A 89 -8.58 -6.24 0.94
CA VAL A 89 -7.66 -5.76 1.96
C VAL A 89 -6.43 -5.21 1.27
N ILE A 90 -6.08 -3.97 1.59
CA ILE A 90 -4.81 -3.35 1.18
C ILE A 90 -3.95 -3.26 2.43
N GLU A 91 -2.77 -3.84 2.36
CA GLU A 91 -1.76 -3.70 3.41
C GLU A 91 -0.55 -2.94 2.89
N VAL A 92 -0.08 -1.99 3.68
CA VAL A 92 1.21 -1.34 3.44
C VAL A 92 2.27 -1.97 4.34
N LEU A 93 3.44 -2.27 3.76
CA LEU A 93 4.53 -2.89 4.49
C LEU A 93 5.42 -1.79 5.07
N SER A 94 5.29 -1.54 6.36
CA SER A 94 5.89 -0.42 7.08
C SER A 94 7.38 -0.22 6.76
N LYS A 95 8.13 -1.31 6.71
CA LYS A 95 9.59 -1.29 6.49
C LYS A 95 10.02 -0.51 5.24
N TYR A 96 9.23 -0.59 4.18
CA TYR A 96 9.53 0.04 2.89
C TYR A 96 8.61 1.22 2.58
N TYR A 97 7.32 1.06 2.82
CA TYR A 97 6.32 2.07 2.53
C TYR A 97 6.55 3.37 3.30
N ASP A 98 6.81 3.28 4.60
CA ASP A 98 6.95 4.46 5.46
C ASP A 98 8.17 5.35 5.12
N ASN A 99 9.14 4.80 4.38
CA ASN A 99 10.31 5.54 3.90
C ASN A 99 10.09 6.26 2.56
N LEU A 100 8.95 6.04 1.91
CA LEU A 100 8.61 6.73 0.66
C LEU A 100 8.19 8.18 0.95
N ASP A 101 8.43 9.06 -0.04
CA ASP A 101 7.81 10.38 -0.04
C ASP A 101 6.29 10.28 -0.28
N GLU A 102 5.56 11.35 -0.01
CA GLU A 102 4.10 11.35 -0.09
C GLU A 102 3.59 11.06 -1.50
N ASP A 103 4.25 11.57 -2.53
CA ASP A 103 3.89 11.32 -3.93
C ASP A 103 4.04 9.84 -4.28
N SER A 104 5.15 9.22 -3.88
CA SER A 104 5.39 7.79 -4.09
C SER A 104 4.41 6.91 -3.33
N LYS A 105 4.04 7.28 -2.11
CA LYS A 105 2.98 6.61 -1.34
C LYS A 105 1.66 6.61 -2.09
N LYS A 106 1.23 7.76 -2.61
CA LYS A 106 -0.01 7.86 -3.39
C LYS A 106 0.03 7.00 -4.66
N LYS A 107 1.17 7.00 -5.37
CA LYS A 107 1.35 6.13 -6.54
C LYS A 107 1.24 4.65 -6.20
N VAL A 108 1.80 4.22 -5.07
CA VAL A 108 1.66 2.84 -4.59
C VAL A 108 0.19 2.48 -4.36
N LEU A 109 -0.57 3.35 -3.69
CA LEU A 109 -1.99 3.10 -3.43
C LEU A 109 -2.82 3.07 -4.71
N ILE A 110 -2.56 3.96 -5.66
CA ILE A 110 -3.19 3.94 -7.00
C ILE A 110 -2.89 2.61 -7.70
N HIS A 111 -1.64 2.13 -7.64
CA HIS A 111 -1.24 0.84 -8.21
C HIS A 111 -2.08 -0.31 -7.63
N GLU A 112 -2.25 -0.37 -6.32
CA GLU A 112 -3.04 -1.43 -5.69
C GLU A 112 -4.53 -1.35 -6.09
N LEU A 113 -5.10 -0.15 -6.17
CA LEU A 113 -6.48 0.04 -6.60
C LEU A 113 -6.73 -0.40 -8.06
N LEU A 114 -5.72 -0.29 -8.94
CA LEU A 114 -5.82 -0.75 -10.33
C LEU A 114 -5.92 -2.28 -10.47
N HIS A 115 -5.60 -3.03 -9.42
CA HIS A 115 -5.84 -4.48 -9.39
C HIS A 115 -7.30 -4.85 -9.18
N ILE A 116 -8.16 -3.93 -8.78
CA ILE A 116 -9.59 -4.18 -8.57
C ILE A 116 -10.29 -4.17 -9.93
N PRO A 117 -10.98 -5.27 -10.31
CA PRO A 117 -11.71 -5.33 -11.57
C PRO A 117 -12.97 -4.47 -11.52
N ARG A 118 -13.47 -4.07 -12.69
CA ARG A 118 -14.66 -3.23 -12.82
C ARG A 118 -15.93 -3.82 -12.23
N ASN A 119 -16.03 -5.15 -12.16
CA ASN A 119 -17.18 -5.83 -11.55
C ASN A 119 -17.09 -5.98 -10.02
N PHE A 120 -16.00 -5.53 -9.40
CA PHE A 120 -15.76 -5.60 -7.96
C PHE A 120 -16.08 -6.99 -7.36
N SER A 121 -15.61 -8.04 -8.03
CA SER A 121 -16.01 -9.44 -7.75
C SER A 121 -15.25 -10.11 -6.60
N GLY A 122 -14.24 -9.45 -6.03
CA GLY A 122 -13.29 -10.05 -5.10
C GLY A 122 -12.05 -10.66 -5.78
N ALA A 123 -12.07 -10.79 -7.11
CA ALA A 123 -10.90 -11.17 -7.89
C ALA A 123 -9.95 -9.99 -8.11
N LEU A 124 -8.73 -10.28 -8.53
CA LEU A 124 -7.71 -9.28 -8.87
C LEU A 124 -7.35 -9.37 -10.36
N VAL A 125 -7.12 -8.21 -10.97
CA VAL A 125 -6.51 -8.11 -12.30
C VAL A 125 -5.02 -8.37 -12.16
N PRO A 126 -4.47 -9.43 -12.78
CA PRO A 126 -3.06 -9.78 -12.61
C PRO A 126 -2.14 -8.82 -13.35
N HIS A 127 -0.92 -8.64 -12.85
CA HIS A 127 0.12 -7.83 -13.47
C HIS A 127 0.40 -8.23 -14.93
N ARG A 128 0.34 -9.52 -15.26
CA ARG A 128 0.65 -10.05 -16.60
C ARG A 128 -0.21 -9.43 -17.72
N LEU A 129 -1.43 -9.05 -17.43
CA LEU A 129 -2.35 -8.44 -18.42
C LEU A 129 -2.07 -6.95 -18.63
N ARG A 130 -1.30 -6.29 -17.76
CA ARG A 130 -1.06 -4.85 -17.77
C ARG A 130 0.42 -4.45 -17.68
N HIS A 131 1.34 -5.41 -17.69
CA HIS A 131 2.76 -5.20 -17.32
C HIS A 131 3.47 -4.03 -18.03
N ARG A 132 3.16 -3.79 -19.30
CA ARG A 132 3.80 -2.71 -20.06
C ARG A 132 3.18 -1.33 -19.82
N HIS A 133 1.95 -1.29 -19.32
CA HIS A 133 1.17 -0.06 -19.21
C HIS A 133 0.84 0.34 -17.78
N LEU A 134 1.01 -0.55 -16.79
CA LEU A 134 0.58 -0.29 -15.42
C LEU A 134 1.31 0.90 -14.79
N GLN A 135 2.64 0.97 -14.91
CA GLN A 135 3.40 2.10 -14.36
C GLN A 135 3.07 3.42 -15.09
N SER A 136 2.88 3.37 -16.40
CA SER A 136 2.43 4.51 -17.19
C SER A 136 1.03 4.98 -16.78
N GLU A 137 0.12 4.03 -16.56
CA GLU A 137 -1.25 4.30 -16.08
C GLU A 137 -1.24 4.92 -14.68
N VAL A 138 -0.44 4.39 -13.76
CA VAL A 138 -0.24 4.96 -12.42
C VAL A 138 0.25 6.40 -12.51
N ASN A 139 1.27 6.67 -13.30
CA ASN A 139 1.82 8.02 -13.46
C ASN A 139 0.80 9.00 -14.04
N LYS A 140 0.01 8.57 -15.02
CA LYS A 140 -1.07 9.35 -15.63
C LYS A 140 -2.17 9.67 -14.61
N LEU A 141 -2.63 8.69 -13.87
CA LEU A 141 -3.65 8.87 -12.84
C LEU A 141 -3.14 9.73 -11.68
N PHE A 142 -1.88 9.57 -11.30
CA PHE A 142 -1.30 10.41 -10.27
C PHE A 142 -1.18 11.87 -10.70
N ALA A 143 -0.81 12.14 -11.95
CA ALA A 143 -0.82 13.50 -12.50
C ALA A 143 -2.23 14.11 -12.48
N GLN A 144 -3.24 13.34 -12.83
CA GLN A 144 -4.65 13.74 -12.75
C GLN A 144 -5.08 13.99 -11.30
N TYR A 145 -4.72 13.09 -10.37
CA TYR A 145 -4.98 13.26 -8.95
C TYR A 145 -4.41 14.58 -8.40
N ARG A 146 -3.15 14.87 -8.69
CA ARG A 146 -2.51 16.13 -8.26
C ARG A 146 -3.22 17.38 -8.82
N LYS A 147 -3.64 17.32 -10.07
CA LYS A 147 -4.36 18.42 -10.70
C LYS A 147 -5.72 18.67 -10.07
N LEU A 148 -6.44 17.61 -9.69
CA LEU A 148 -7.80 17.70 -9.14
C LEU A 148 -7.84 17.94 -7.63
N SER A 149 -6.76 17.58 -6.90
CA SER A 149 -6.66 17.73 -5.45
C SER A 149 -5.99 19.03 -4.99
N SER A 150 -5.48 19.82 -5.92
CA SER A 150 -4.90 21.14 -5.64
C SER A 150 -5.91 22.27 -5.62
#